data_45b0fb9197a0dfbe9f239db35d9c87b9
#
_entry.id   45b0fb9197a0dfbe9f239db35d9c87b9
#
_cell.length_a   1.000
_cell.length_b   1.000
_cell.length_c   1.000
_cell.angle_alpha   90.00
_cell.angle_beta   90.00
_cell.angle_gamma   90.00
#
_symmetry.space_group_name_H-M   'P 1'
#
loop_
_entity.id
_entity.type
_entity.pdbx_description
1 polymer ?
#
loop_
_entity_poly.entity_id
_entity_poly.type
_entity_poly.pdbx_seq_one_letter_code
_entity_poly.pdbx_strand_id
1 'polypeptide(L)'
;MAVAQRAMTAREWGLLALLSLLWGGSFFFIGVAVKELPPLSLAALRVGLAALILWASAPLTGAKLPRSGKALAALALLGLGNNALPFGLIAWGQTHLAAGLASILNAATPLFAVLVAHVFTAEEKLSRFKIIGTAAGMAGVAWVIGPDLLWGQAKVNAWAEGAVLLAALSYAASAVFARRVRALGLGPIDVATGQATAGAIYLVPLALFVDAPWTLPVPSPAAVASVFAIAALCTALAYVVYFRILSGAGATNVLLVTLLAPATSVVLGALFLHERLLPRQLLGFALIAIGLAFIDGRLPRALFGANPNLTPHNSQVPTAEKPR
;
A
#
# COMPACT_ATOMS: atom_id res chain seq x y z
N MET A 1 19.65 6.98 -18.12
CA MET A 1 18.80 8.04 -18.69
C MET A 1 17.72 8.38 -17.66
N ALA A 2 17.75 9.58 -17.08
CA ALA A 2 16.65 10.09 -16.26
C ALA A 2 15.47 10.31 -17.20
N VAL A 3 14.43 9.48 -17.08
CA VAL A 3 13.17 9.71 -17.79
C VAL A 3 12.63 11.02 -17.24
N ALA A 4 12.64 12.07 -18.09
CA ALA A 4 11.99 13.33 -17.76
C ALA A 4 10.55 13.00 -17.35
N GLN A 5 10.14 13.45 -16.15
CA GLN A 5 8.77 13.28 -15.68
C GLN A 5 7.84 14.00 -16.65
N ARG A 6 7.25 13.27 -17.59
CA ARG A 6 6.22 13.81 -18.45
C ARG A 6 4.96 14.07 -17.64
N ALA A 7 4.20 15.10 -18.01
CA ALA A 7 2.89 15.32 -17.44
C ALA A 7 1.99 14.09 -17.70
N MET A 8 1.18 13.74 -16.72
CA MET A 8 0.20 12.66 -16.84
C MET A 8 -0.89 13.04 -17.84
N THR A 9 -1.26 12.11 -18.69
CA THR A 9 -2.40 12.24 -19.60
C THR A 9 -3.72 12.17 -18.84
N ALA A 10 -4.81 12.65 -19.43
CA ALA A 10 -6.15 12.54 -18.83
C ALA A 10 -6.53 11.08 -18.50
N ARG A 11 -6.11 10.12 -19.35
CA ARG A 11 -6.32 8.69 -19.12
C ARG A 11 -5.57 8.20 -17.86
N GLU A 12 -4.33 8.63 -17.66
CA GLU A 12 -3.53 8.26 -16.49
C GLU A 12 -4.09 8.86 -15.21
N TRP A 13 -4.61 10.09 -15.26
CA TRP A 13 -5.35 10.71 -14.16
C TRP A 13 -6.64 9.96 -13.85
N GLY A 14 -7.40 9.52 -14.87
CA GLY A 14 -8.59 8.69 -14.69
C GLY A 14 -8.28 7.35 -14.03
N LEU A 15 -7.19 6.67 -14.45
CA LEU A 15 -6.73 5.42 -13.84
C LEU A 15 -6.26 5.65 -12.39
N LEU A 16 -5.60 6.77 -12.09
CA LEU A 16 -5.18 7.10 -10.74
C LEU A 16 -6.37 7.37 -9.81
N ALA A 17 -7.37 8.10 -10.29
CA ALA A 17 -8.63 8.32 -9.57
C ALA A 17 -9.35 6.98 -9.30
N LEU A 18 -9.45 6.12 -10.31
CA LEU A 18 -10.01 4.78 -10.15
C LEU A 18 -9.24 3.97 -9.10
N LEU A 19 -7.91 3.94 -9.17
CA LEU A 19 -7.09 3.22 -8.20
C LEU A 19 -7.29 3.77 -6.77
N SER A 20 -7.45 5.08 -6.63
CA SER A 20 -7.73 5.73 -5.35
C SER A 20 -9.09 5.33 -4.78
N LEU A 21 -10.11 5.23 -5.63
CA LEU A 21 -11.43 4.71 -5.26
C LEU A 21 -11.36 3.24 -4.83
N LEU A 22 -10.62 2.41 -5.57
CA LEU A 22 -10.46 1.00 -5.27
C LEU A 22 -9.73 0.78 -3.94
N TRP A 23 -8.58 1.44 -3.74
CA TRP A 23 -7.80 1.24 -2.52
C TRP A 23 -8.39 1.96 -1.31
N GLY A 24 -8.94 3.17 -1.48
CA GLY A 24 -9.67 3.86 -0.42
C GLY A 24 -10.96 3.13 -0.05
N GLY A 25 -11.69 2.63 -1.05
CA GLY A 25 -12.88 1.79 -0.88
C GLY A 25 -12.58 0.47 -0.15
N SER A 26 -11.35 -0.04 -0.26
CA SER A 26 -10.95 -1.25 0.49
C SER A 26 -11.13 -1.08 2.00
N PHE A 27 -10.73 0.07 2.56
CA PHE A 27 -10.91 0.34 3.99
C PHE A 27 -12.39 0.43 4.37
N PHE A 28 -13.21 1.05 3.53
CA PHE A 28 -14.66 1.09 3.71
C PHE A 28 -15.28 -0.32 3.74
N PHE A 29 -14.99 -1.15 2.75
CA PHE A 29 -15.53 -2.51 2.70
C PHE A 29 -15.01 -3.40 3.85
N ILE A 30 -13.75 -3.24 4.27
CA ILE A 30 -13.24 -3.89 5.47
C ILE A 30 -14.06 -3.46 6.69
N GLY A 31 -14.32 -2.15 6.86
CA GLY A 31 -15.11 -1.61 7.96
C GLY A 31 -16.57 -2.12 8.00
N VAL A 32 -17.14 -2.52 6.85
CA VAL A 32 -18.42 -3.22 6.79
C VAL A 32 -18.27 -4.68 7.21
N ALA A 33 -17.34 -5.41 6.57
CA ALA A 33 -17.23 -6.85 6.70
C ALA A 33 -16.69 -7.30 8.07
N VAL A 34 -15.80 -6.52 8.69
CA VAL A 34 -15.14 -6.86 9.96
C VAL A 34 -16.11 -6.83 11.16
N LYS A 35 -17.31 -6.26 10.99
CA LYS A 35 -18.36 -6.30 12.00
C LYS A 35 -18.97 -7.70 12.19
N GLU A 36 -18.84 -8.56 11.17
CA GLU A 36 -19.46 -9.88 11.13
C GLU A 36 -18.45 -10.99 10.90
N LEU A 37 -17.31 -10.69 10.31
CA LEU A 37 -16.25 -11.65 9.98
C LEU A 37 -15.00 -11.39 10.82
N PRO A 38 -14.40 -12.43 11.41
CA PRO A 38 -13.11 -12.31 12.08
C PRO A 38 -12.02 -11.82 11.10
N PRO A 39 -11.02 -11.08 11.59
CA PRO A 39 -10.00 -10.45 10.76
C PRO A 39 -9.20 -11.40 9.87
N LEU A 40 -8.85 -12.60 10.37
CA LEU A 40 -8.09 -13.57 9.57
C LEU A 40 -8.96 -14.20 8.48
N SER A 41 -10.21 -14.53 8.78
CA SER A 41 -11.18 -15.03 7.81
C SER A 41 -11.44 -14.00 6.70
N LEU A 42 -11.62 -12.73 7.06
CA LEU A 42 -11.77 -11.65 6.10
C LEU A 42 -10.54 -11.50 5.21
N ALA A 43 -9.34 -11.50 5.78
CA ALA A 43 -8.09 -11.40 5.03
C ALA A 43 -7.86 -12.62 4.14
N ALA A 44 -8.18 -13.84 4.61
CA ALA A 44 -8.08 -15.08 3.85
C ALA A 44 -9.05 -15.11 2.67
N LEU A 45 -10.31 -14.73 2.88
CA LEU A 45 -11.31 -14.61 1.81
C LEU A 45 -10.90 -13.56 0.77
N ARG A 46 -10.43 -12.39 1.22
CA ARG A 46 -9.93 -11.34 0.34
C ARG A 46 -8.85 -11.86 -0.61
N VAL A 47 -7.79 -12.44 -0.06
CA VAL A 47 -6.63 -12.83 -0.86
C VAL A 47 -6.88 -14.12 -1.63
N GLY A 48 -7.64 -15.06 -1.06
CA GLY A 48 -8.00 -16.33 -1.71
C GLY A 48 -8.88 -16.10 -2.94
N LEU A 49 -9.95 -15.33 -2.80
CA LEU A 49 -10.82 -14.97 -3.93
C LEU A 49 -10.06 -14.12 -4.97
N ALA A 50 -9.20 -13.18 -4.55
CA ALA A 50 -8.39 -12.42 -5.50
C ALA A 50 -7.42 -13.32 -6.27
N ALA A 51 -6.79 -14.30 -5.63
CA ALA A 51 -5.93 -15.28 -6.28
C ALA A 51 -6.73 -16.12 -7.31
N LEU A 52 -7.93 -16.58 -6.94
CA LEU A 52 -8.82 -17.33 -7.86
C LEU A 52 -9.21 -16.48 -9.08
N ILE A 53 -9.57 -15.20 -8.88
CA ILE A 53 -9.92 -14.28 -9.97
C ILE A 53 -8.72 -14.05 -10.90
N LEU A 54 -7.52 -13.83 -10.33
CA LEU A 54 -6.31 -13.65 -11.10
C LEU A 54 -5.95 -14.90 -11.90
N TRP A 55 -6.08 -16.10 -11.31
CA TRP A 55 -5.91 -17.36 -12.03
C TRP A 55 -6.98 -17.60 -13.10
N ALA A 56 -8.23 -17.31 -12.82
CA ALA A 56 -9.30 -17.38 -13.83
C ALA A 56 -9.05 -16.42 -15.00
N SER A 57 -8.38 -15.31 -14.78
CA SER A 57 -7.96 -14.37 -15.84
C SER A 57 -6.67 -14.77 -16.55
N ALA A 58 -5.97 -15.81 -16.11
CA ALA A 58 -4.68 -16.24 -16.69
C ALA A 58 -4.72 -16.53 -18.20
N PRO A 59 -5.79 -17.12 -18.79
CA PRO A 59 -5.87 -17.30 -20.24
C PRO A 59 -5.84 -15.98 -21.02
N LEU A 60 -6.33 -14.88 -20.41
CA LEU A 60 -6.37 -13.55 -21.03
C LEU A 60 -5.11 -12.74 -20.74
N THR A 61 -4.52 -12.91 -19.56
CA THR A 61 -3.41 -12.11 -19.05
C THR A 61 -2.04 -12.76 -19.29
N GLY A 62 -2.02 -14.06 -19.56
CA GLY A 62 -0.80 -14.85 -19.72
C GLY A 62 -0.07 -15.14 -18.41
N ALA A 63 -0.74 -14.97 -17.24
CA ALA A 63 -0.15 -15.23 -15.92
C ALA A 63 0.39 -16.66 -15.82
N LYS A 64 1.61 -16.78 -15.29
CA LYS A 64 2.31 -18.06 -15.11
C LYS A 64 3.02 -18.12 -13.77
N LEU A 65 3.01 -19.30 -13.15
CA LEU A 65 3.89 -19.55 -12.00
C LEU A 65 5.31 -19.84 -12.49
N PRO A 66 6.32 -19.18 -11.89
CA PRO A 66 7.71 -19.49 -12.22
C PRO A 66 8.06 -20.90 -11.75
N ARG A 67 8.97 -21.56 -12.49
CA ARG A 67 9.51 -22.88 -12.11
C ARG A 67 10.74 -22.80 -11.22
N SER A 68 11.34 -21.63 -11.11
CA SER A 68 12.53 -21.40 -10.30
C SER A 68 12.21 -21.35 -8.82
N GLY A 69 12.88 -22.14 -8.00
CA GLY A 69 12.72 -22.12 -6.53
C GLY A 69 13.04 -20.73 -5.95
N LYS A 70 14.01 -20.00 -6.51
CA LYS A 70 14.31 -18.61 -6.09
C LYS A 70 13.14 -17.67 -6.35
N ALA A 71 12.49 -17.79 -7.50
CA ALA A 71 11.34 -16.98 -7.84
C ALA A 71 10.13 -17.34 -6.97
N LEU A 72 9.89 -18.62 -6.71
CA LEU A 72 8.82 -19.07 -5.79
C LEU A 72 9.05 -18.55 -4.37
N ALA A 73 10.28 -18.63 -3.85
CA ALA A 73 10.62 -18.08 -2.53
C ALA A 73 10.43 -16.56 -2.48
N ALA A 74 10.77 -15.85 -3.55
CA ALA A 74 10.55 -14.41 -3.65
C ALA A 74 9.05 -14.05 -3.66
N LEU A 75 8.22 -14.81 -4.38
CA LEU A 75 6.76 -14.65 -4.38
C LEU A 75 6.16 -15.00 -3.00
N ALA A 76 6.68 -16.02 -2.32
CA ALA A 76 6.28 -16.37 -0.97
C ALA A 76 6.56 -15.22 0.02
N LEU A 77 7.76 -14.62 -0.02
CA LEU A 77 8.10 -13.46 0.81
C LEU A 77 7.21 -12.25 0.49
N LEU A 78 6.93 -11.98 -0.79
CA LEU A 78 5.98 -10.92 -1.17
C LEU A 78 4.56 -11.26 -0.72
N GLY A 79 4.13 -12.51 -0.81
CA GLY A 79 2.83 -12.94 -0.32
C GLY A 79 2.66 -12.75 1.18
N LEU A 80 3.71 -13.00 1.95
CA LEU A 80 3.72 -12.73 3.38
C LEU A 80 3.70 -11.22 3.66
N GLY A 81 4.67 -10.48 3.11
CA GLY A 81 4.89 -9.08 3.49
C GLY A 81 3.97 -8.08 2.80
N ASN A 82 3.40 -8.41 1.64
CA ASN A 82 2.53 -7.50 0.87
C ASN A 82 1.05 -7.91 0.88
N ASN A 83 0.72 -9.10 1.39
CA ASN A 83 -0.67 -9.57 1.48
C ASN A 83 -0.99 -10.11 2.88
N ALA A 84 -0.40 -11.23 3.31
CA ALA A 84 -0.86 -11.93 4.51
C ALA A 84 -0.75 -11.07 5.76
N LEU A 85 0.45 -10.57 6.06
CA LEU A 85 0.69 -9.77 7.25
C LEU A 85 -0.10 -8.45 7.24
N PRO A 86 -0.01 -7.59 6.18
CA PRO A 86 -0.71 -6.31 6.24
C PRO A 86 -2.22 -6.44 6.16
N PHE A 87 -2.77 -7.41 5.39
CA PHE A 87 -4.23 -7.56 5.32
C PHE A 87 -4.81 -8.03 6.66
N GLY A 88 -4.14 -8.97 7.34
CA GLY A 88 -4.54 -9.41 8.68
C GLY A 88 -4.47 -8.26 9.70
N LEU A 89 -3.36 -7.53 9.72
CA LEU A 89 -3.15 -6.40 10.64
C LEU A 89 -4.14 -5.25 10.41
N ILE A 90 -4.41 -4.87 9.15
CA ILE A 90 -5.38 -3.83 8.82
C ILE A 90 -6.80 -4.29 9.20
N ALA A 91 -7.18 -5.53 8.87
CA ALA A 91 -8.48 -6.06 9.24
C ALA A 91 -8.65 -6.09 10.76
N TRP A 92 -7.64 -6.55 11.50
CA TRP A 92 -7.66 -6.51 12.96
C TRP A 92 -7.69 -5.06 13.50
N GLY A 93 -6.87 -4.17 12.94
CA GLY A 93 -6.88 -2.75 13.32
C GLY A 93 -8.27 -2.12 13.16
N GLN A 94 -8.98 -2.45 12.07
CA GLN A 94 -10.32 -1.91 11.80
C GLN A 94 -11.45 -2.54 12.65
N THR A 95 -11.18 -3.55 13.48
CA THR A 95 -12.12 -3.92 14.53
C THR A 95 -12.21 -2.86 15.64
N HIS A 96 -11.21 -1.96 15.72
CA HIS A 96 -11.09 -0.94 16.77
C HIS A 96 -10.98 0.49 16.20
N LEU A 97 -10.63 0.64 14.92
CA LEU A 97 -10.39 1.92 14.27
C LEU A 97 -11.41 2.16 13.15
N ALA A 98 -11.80 3.42 13.00
CA ALA A 98 -12.55 3.88 11.83
C ALA A 98 -11.76 3.64 10.53
N ALA A 99 -12.46 3.33 9.43
CA ALA A 99 -11.86 3.08 8.13
C ALA A 99 -11.00 4.27 7.65
N GLY A 100 -11.51 5.49 7.84
CA GLY A 100 -10.78 6.72 7.53
C GLY A 100 -9.47 6.84 8.31
N LEU A 101 -9.47 6.56 9.62
CA LEU A 101 -8.28 6.62 10.46
C LEU A 101 -7.25 5.55 10.05
N ALA A 102 -7.68 4.31 9.84
CA ALA A 102 -6.80 3.24 9.39
C ALA A 102 -6.14 3.57 8.05
N SER A 103 -6.87 4.18 7.10
CA SER A 103 -6.31 4.59 5.81
C SER A 103 -5.31 5.74 5.93
N ILE A 104 -5.53 6.70 6.83
CA ILE A 104 -4.59 7.79 7.12
C ILE A 104 -3.27 7.25 7.69
N LEU A 105 -3.34 6.33 8.66
CA LEU A 105 -2.16 5.69 9.23
C LEU A 105 -1.41 4.87 8.17
N ASN A 106 -2.13 4.16 7.28
CA ASN A 106 -1.52 3.41 6.18
C ASN A 106 -0.83 4.32 5.15
N ALA A 107 -1.21 5.60 5.04
CA ALA A 107 -0.52 6.59 4.21
C ALA A 107 0.92 6.89 4.68
N ALA A 108 1.34 6.41 5.85
CA ALA A 108 2.73 6.41 6.28
C ALA A 108 3.63 5.43 5.48
N THR A 109 3.07 4.53 4.67
CA THR A 109 3.83 3.55 3.87
C THR A 109 4.99 4.17 3.08
N PRO A 110 4.84 5.26 2.32
CA PRO A 110 5.96 5.86 1.61
C PRO A 110 7.02 6.47 2.53
N LEU A 111 6.65 6.95 3.72
CA LEU A 111 7.60 7.45 4.72
C LEU A 111 8.51 6.31 5.19
N PHE A 112 7.92 5.18 5.55
CA PHE A 112 8.67 3.97 5.87
C PHE A 112 9.49 3.45 4.69
N ALA A 113 8.97 3.53 3.45
CA ALA A 113 9.70 3.07 2.27
C ALA A 113 11.00 3.86 2.05
N VAL A 114 11.02 5.15 2.31
CA VAL A 114 12.24 5.98 2.25
C VAL A 114 13.26 5.54 3.31
N LEU A 115 12.82 5.25 4.53
CA LEU A 115 13.69 4.79 5.62
C LEU A 115 14.24 3.38 5.33
N VAL A 116 13.39 2.46 4.92
CA VAL A 116 13.79 1.08 4.55
C VAL A 116 14.75 1.10 3.37
N ALA A 117 14.47 1.90 2.34
CA ALA A 117 15.37 2.04 1.19
C ALA A 117 16.74 2.60 1.60
N HIS A 118 16.77 3.60 2.48
CA HIS A 118 18.02 4.17 2.99
C HIS A 118 18.91 3.13 3.67
N VAL A 119 18.30 2.23 4.45
CA VAL A 119 19.02 1.19 5.21
C VAL A 119 19.45 0.03 4.29
N PHE A 120 18.54 -0.44 3.42
CA PHE A 120 18.71 -1.71 2.69
C PHE A 120 19.15 -1.56 1.23
N THR A 121 19.30 -0.32 0.71
CA THR A 121 19.82 -0.07 -0.64
C THR A 121 20.97 0.91 -0.63
N ALA A 122 21.92 0.72 -1.53
CA ALA A 122 23.09 1.60 -1.66
C ALA A 122 22.74 2.88 -2.44
N GLU A 123 21.78 2.76 -3.40
CA GLU A 123 21.49 3.81 -4.36
C GLU A 123 20.53 4.88 -3.83
N GLU A 124 19.71 4.55 -2.80
CA GLU A 124 18.66 5.45 -2.29
C GLU A 124 18.99 6.02 -0.92
N LYS A 125 19.99 6.89 -0.87
CA LYS A 125 20.34 7.59 0.37
C LYS A 125 19.41 8.79 0.63
N LEU A 126 19.25 9.13 1.92
CA LEU A 126 18.46 10.27 2.35
C LEU A 126 19.10 11.59 1.89
N SER A 127 18.39 12.36 1.08
CA SER A 127 18.70 13.76 0.83
C SER A 127 18.10 14.64 1.94
N ARG A 128 18.58 15.90 2.06
CA ARG A 128 18.03 16.87 3.03
C ARG A 128 16.49 17.01 2.93
N PHE A 129 15.93 17.01 1.73
CA PHE A 129 14.50 17.12 1.53
C PHE A 129 13.74 15.84 1.92
N LYS A 130 14.33 14.67 1.67
CA LYS A 130 13.77 13.41 2.16
C LYS A 130 13.80 13.34 3.68
N ILE A 131 14.84 13.86 4.34
CA ILE A 131 14.90 13.94 5.82
C ILE A 131 13.80 14.84 6.35
N ILE A 132 13.70 16.08 5.83
CA ILE A 132 12.66 17.03 6.25
C ILE A 132 11.26 16.44 6.02
N GLY A 133 11.02 15.90 4.84
CA GLY A 133 9.72 15.30 4.49
C GLY A 133 9.37 14.11 5.37
N THR A 134 10.34 13.22 5.64
CA THR A 134 10.12 12.08 6.53
C THR A 134 9.86 12.54 7.97
N ALA A 135 10.62 13.51 8.48
CA ALA A 135 10.41 14.06 9.83
C ALA A 135 9.02 14.71 9.94
N ALA A 136 8.62 15.55 8.97
CA ALA A 136 7.31 16.18 8.96
C ALA A 136 6.17 15.14 8.88
N GLY A 137 6.32 14.13 8.01
CA GLY A 137 5.33 13.06 7.88
C GLY A 137 5.22 12.20 9.15
N MET A 138 6.34 11.86 9.77
CA MET A 138 6.34 11.10 11.05
C MET A 138 5.76 11.93 12.20
N ALA A 139 6.01 13.25 12.24
CA ALA A 139 5.32 14.15 13.15
C ALA A 139 3.81 14.16 12.91
N GLY A 140 3.37 14.10 11.64
CA GLY A 140 1.97 13.94 11.28
C GLY A 140 1.36 12.63 11.78
N VAL A 141 2.06 11.51 11.67
CA VAL A 141 1.66 10.21 12.24
C VAL A 141 1.52 10.31 13.75
N ALA A 142 2.52 10.87 14.44
CA ALA A 142 2.47 11.07 15.89
C ALA A 142 1.30 11.97 16.30
N TRP A 143 0.98 13.00 15.52
CA TRP A 143 -0.16 13.89 15.75
C TRP A 143 -1.50 13.18 15.58
N VAL A 144 -1.63 12.27 14.60
CA VAL A 144 -2.82 11.43 14.39
C VAL A 144 -3.09 10.56 15.61
N ILE A 145 -2.07 9.86 16.08
CA ILE A 145 -2.14 9.00 17.27
C ILE A 145 -2.48 9.83 18.51
N GLY A 146 -1.86 11.02 18.62
CA GLY A 146 -2.13 12.00 19.64
C GLY A 146 -1.66 11.61 21.05
N PRO A 147 -1.96 12.48 22.04
CA PRO A 147 -1.51 12.28 23.40
C PRO A 147 -2.22 11.15 24.14
N ASP A 148 -3.25 10.55 23.58
CA ASP A 148 -4.00 9.44 24.17
C ASP A 148 -3.09 8.24 24.51
N LEU A 149 -2.00 8.07 23.74
CA LEU A 149 -0.96 7.09 24.01
C LEU A 149 -0.23 7.37 25.34
N LEU A 150 -0.01 8.66 25.67
CA LEU A 150 0.75 9.08 26.84
C LEU A 150 -0.08 9.04 28.13
N TRP A 151 -1.39 9.24 28.04
CA TRP A 151 -2.29 9.33 29.20
C TRP A 151 -3.14 8.12 29.48
N GLY A 152 -2.87 7.00 28.80
CA GLY A 152 -3.36 5.67 29.20
C GLY A 152 -4.84 5.38 29.00
N GLN A 153 -5.61 6.29 28.45
CA GLN A 153 -7.07 6.10 28.27
C GLN A 153 -7.45 5.25 27.03
N ALA A 154 -6.50 4.94 26.16
CA ALA A 154 -6.77 4.27 24.89
C ALA A 154 -5.76 3.16 24.54
N LYS A 155 -5.43 2.27 25.49
CA LYS A 155 -4.46 1.17 25.23
C LYS A 155 -4.85 0.30 24.03
N VAL A 156 -6.14 -0.02 23.85
CA VAL A 156 -6.62 -0.86 22.75
C VAL A 156 -6.46 -0.16 21.40
N ASN A 157 -6.79 1.13 21.32
CA ASN A 157 -6.65 1.90 20.08
C ASN A 157 -5.17 2.05 19.69
N ALA A 158 -4.28 2.25 20.64
CA ALA A 158 -2.84 2.33 20.38
C ALA A 158 -2.26 1.05 19.76
N TRP A 159 -2.69 -0.12 20.21
CA TRP A 159 -2.30 -1.39 19.59
C TRP A 159 -2.85 -1.54 18.18
N ALA A 160 -4.10 -1.12 17.96
CA ALA A 160 -4.73 -1.15 16.65
C ALA A 160 -4.05 -0.18 15.67
N GLU A 161 -3.71 1.03 16.11
CA GLU A 161 -2.92 2.00 15.35
C GLU A 161 -1.52 1.46 15.03
N GLY A 162 -0.85 0.86 16.03
CA GLY A 162 0.44 0.19 15.87
C GLY A 162 0.38 -0.95 14.85
N ALA A 163 -0.69 -1.75 14.83
CA ALA A 163 -0.89 -2.81 13.85
C ALA A 163 -1.00 -2.27 12.42
N VAL A 164 -1.75 -1.18 12.22
CA VAL A 164 -1.85 -0.54 10.89
C VAL A 164 -0.51 0.07 10.46
N LEU A 165 0.25 0.68 11.39
CA LEU A 165 1.59 1.18 11.09
C LEU A 165 2.58 0.04 10.77
N LEU A 166 2.48 -1.10 11.47
CA LEU A 166 3.26 -2.29 11.14
C LEU A 166 2.89 -2.85 9.76
N ALA A 167 1.61 -2.81 9.39
CA ALA A 167 1.18 -3.13 8.02
C ALA A 167 1.80 -2.17 6.99
N ALA A 168 1.82 -0.88 7.26
CA ALA A 168 2.45 0.12 6.40
C ALA A 168 3.97 -0.11 6.27
N LEU A 169 4.66 -0.45 7.35
CA LEU A 169 6.07 -0.83 7.33
C LEU A 169 6.30 -2.11 6.51
N SER A 170 5.42 -3.12 6.64
CA SER A 170 5.49 -4.35 5.86
C SER A 170 5.33 -4.09 4.36
N TYR A 171 4.38 -3.23 3.96
CA TYR A 171 4.26 -2.78 2.58
C TYR A 171 5.52 -2.08 2.08
N ALA A 172 6.10 -1.20 2.91
CA ALA A 172 7.32 -0.47 2.58
C ALA A 172 8.51 -1.42 2.34
N ALA A 173 8.72 -2.38 3.23
CA ALA A 173 9.76 -3.40 3.09
C ALA A 173 9.54 -4.26 1.85
N SER A 174 8.30 -4.67 1.60
CA SER A 174 7.91 -5.45 0.42
C SER A 174 8.13 -4.68 -0.88
N ALA A 175 7.84 -3.37 -0.91
CA ALA A 175 8.08 -2.53 -2.09
C ALA A 175 9.58 -2.42 -2.42
N VAL A 176 10.44 -2.29 -1.42
CA VAL A 176 11.90 -2.30 -1.60
C VAL A 176 12.38 -3.67 -2.08
N PHE A 177 11.88 -4.75 -1.49
CA PHE A 177 12.21 -6.12 -1.89
C PHE A 177 11.71 -6.46 -3.32
N ALA A 178 10.52 -5.98 -3.71
CA ALA A 178 9.93 -6.21 -5.04
C ALA A 178 10.82 -5.74 -6.19
N ARG A 179 11.71 -4.76 -5.95
CA ARG A 179 12.70 -4.31 -6.95
C ARG A 179 13.69 -5.43 -7.30
N ARG A 180 14.10 -6.23 -6.31
CA ARG A 180 14.97 -7.40 -6.53
C ARG A 180 14.25 -8.51 -7.27
N VAL A 181 12.94 -8.65 -7.05
CA VAL A 181 12.11 -9.66 -7.72
C VAL A 181 11.97 -9.37 -9.22
N ARG A 182 11.99 -8.10 -9.63
CA ARG A 182 12.01 -7.74 -11.07
C ARG A 182 13.23 -8.31 -11.82
N ALA A 183 14.37 -8.42 -11.15
CA ALA A 183 15.58 -9.01 -11.75
C ALA A 183 15.45 -10.52 -12.04
N LEU A 184 14.42 -11.18 -11.50
CA LEU A 184 14.09 -12.59 -11.78
C LEU A 184 13.30 -12.79 -13.08
N GLY A 185 13.03 -11.72 -13.84
CA GLY A 185 12.31 -11.78 -15.12
C GLY A 185 10.81 -12.03 -14.99
N LEU A 186 10.22 -11.86 -13.80
CA LEU A 186 8.78 -12.03 -13.58
C LEU A 186 8.00 -10.83 -14.11
N GLY A 187 6.95 -11.11 -14.87
CA GLY A 187 6.00 -10.09 -15.30
C GLY A 187 5.18 -9.55 -14.12
N PRO A 188 4.64 -8.31 -14.25
CA PRO A 188 3.82 -7.72 -13.20
C PRO A 188 2.62 -8.59 -12.78
N ILE A 189 1.96 -9.23 -13.75
CA ILE A 189 0.80 -10.08 -13.46
C ILE A 189 1.21 -11.40 -12.80
N ASP A 190 2.39 -11.95 -13.14
CA ASP A 190 2.94 -13.14 -12.48
C ASP A 190 3.23 -12.84 -11.01
N VAL A 191 3.77 -11.66 -10.72
CA VAL A 191 4.03 -11.19 -9.35
C VAL A 191 2.70 -11.01 -8.61
N ALA A 192 1.70 -10.35 -9.20
CA ALA A 192 0.39 -10.16 -8.57
C ALA A 192 -0.28 -11.50 -8.25
N THR A 193 -0.33 -12.42 -9.22
CA THR A 193 -0.95 -13.73 -9.06
C THR A 193 -0.19 -14.59 -8.05
N GLY A 194 1.14 -14.64 -8.17
CA GLY A 194 1.99 -15.43 -7.29
C GLY A 194 1.98 -14.95 -5.84
N GLN A 195 2.06 -13.65 -5.58
CA GLN A 195 1.99 -13.11 -4.22
C GLN A 195 0.60 -13.29 -3.60
N ALA A 196 -0.49 -13.15 -4.37
CA ALA A 196 -1.84 -13.41 -3.88
C ALA A 196 -2.03 -14.89 -3.53
N THR A 197 -1.54 -15.80 -4.39
CA THR A 197 -1.54 -17.24 -4.12
C THR A 197 -0.77 -17.58 -2.84
N ALA A 198 0.44 -17.05 -2.69
CA ALA A 198 1.24 -17.25 -1.49
C ALA A 198 0.55 -16.68 -0.24
N GLY A 199 -0.04 -15.48 -0.34
CA GLY A 199 -0.83 -14.89 0.75
C GLY A 199 -2.01 -15.78 1.16
N ALA A 200 -2.71 -16.39 0.20
CA ALA A 200 -3.78 -17.34 0.48
C ALA A 200 -3.27 -18.61 1.18
N ILE A 201 -2.12 -19.14 0.74
CA ILE A 201 -1.48 -20.30 1.38
C ILE A 201 -1.15 -20.03 2.86
N TYR A 202 -0.78 -18.80 3.23
CA TYR A 202 -0.54 -18.43 4.63
C TYR A 202 -1.84 -18.20 5.41
N LEU A 203 -2.77 -17.42 4.84
CA LEU A 203 -3.93 -16.96 5.58
C LEU A 203 -5.07 -17.99 5.67
N VAL A 204 -5.28 -18.81 4.62
CA VAL A 204 -6.40 -19.75 4.65
C VAL A 204 -6.23 -20.80 5.77
N PRO A 205 -5.10 -21.50 5.90
CA PRO A 205 -4.92 -22.43 7.01
C PRO A 205 -5.00 -21.74 8.38
N LEU A 206 -4.41 -20.53 8.49
CA LEU A 206 -4.44 -19.77 9.74
C LEU A 206 -5.86 -19.37 10.14
N ALA A 207 -6.66 -18.87 9.20
CA ALA A 207 -8.05 -18.51 9.44
C ALA A 207 -8.91 -19.76 9.81
N LEU A 208 -8.71 -20.86 9.11
CA LEU A 208 -9.40 -22.11 9.42
C LEU A 208 -9.08 -22.58 10.84
N PHE A 209 -7.83 -22.48 11.25
CA PHE A 209 -7.40 -22.98 12.56
C PHE A 209 -7.76 -22.03 13.71
N VAL A 210 -7.63 -20.71 13.52
CA VAL A 210 -7.82 -19.71 14.59
C VAL A 210 -9.27 -19.25 14.68
N ASP A 211 -9.90 -18.91 13.54
CA ASP A 211 -11.23 -18.31 13.49
C ASP A 211 -12.34 -19.37 13.44
N ALA A 212 -12.02 -20.63 13.09
CA ALA A 212 -12.97 -21.74 12.95
C ALA A 212 -14.27 -21.32 12.20
N PRO A 213 -14.20 -20.86 10.93
CA PRO A 213 -15.29 -20.16 10.24
C PRO A 213 -16.58 -20.97 10.11
N TRP A 214 -16.52 -22.29 10.24
CA TRP A 214 -17.70 -23.18 10.28
C TRP A 214 -18.55 -23.02 11.55
N THR A 215 -18.05 -22.34 12.57
CA THR A 215 -18.78 -22.04 13.82
C THR A 215 -19.47 -20.67 13.78
N LEU A 216 -19.17 -19.87 12.76
CA LEU A 216 -19.67 -18.51 12.65
C LEU A 216 -21.11 -18.48 12.09
N PRO A 217 -21.90 -17.50 12.48
CA PRO A 217 -23.19 -17.28 11.85
C PRO A 217 -23.02 -16.92 10.36
N VAL A 218 -24.04 -17.16 9.57
CA VAL A 218 -24.04 -16.78 8.15
C VAL A 218 -23.95 -15.26 8.04
N PRO A 219 -22.94 -14.71 7.34
CA PRO A 219 -22.78 -13.27 7.21
C PRO A 219 -23.91 -12.64 6.41
N SER A 220 -24.21 -11.39 6.68
CA SER A 220 -25.21 -10.62 5.94
C SER A 220 -24.84 -10.48 4.46
N PRO A 221 -25.80 -10.24 3.56
CA PRO A 221 -25.52 -9.93 2.15
C PRO A 221 -24.56 -8.74 1.98
N ALA A 222 -24.60 -7.76 2.89
CA ALA A 222 -23.71 -6.60 2.86
C ALA A 222 -22.25 -7.00 3.17
N ALA A 223 -22.02 -7.87 4.17
CA ALA A 223 -20.69 -8.39 4.48
C ALA A 223 -20.16 -9.25 3.34
N VAL A 224 -20.98 -10.15 2.77
CA VAL A 224 -20.60 -10.99 1.62
C VAL A 224 -20.26 -10.14 0.40
N ALA A 225 -21.11 -9.15 0.05
CA ALA A 225 -20.83 -8.22 -1.05
C ALA A 225 -19.54 -7.43 -0.83
N SER A 226 -19.26 -7.02 0.41
CA SER A 226 -18.03 -6.33 0.77
C SER A 226 -16.79 -7.21 0.56
N VAL A 227 -16.84 -8.47 0.95
CA VAL A 227 -15.75 -9.45 0.70
C VAL A 227 -15.47 -9.59 -0.79
N PHE A 228 -16.50 -9.76 -1.61
CA PHE A 228 -16.35 -9.83 -3.07
C PHE A 228 -15.79 -8.53 -3.66
N ALA A 229 -16.28 -7.37 -3.21
CA ALA A 229 -15.78 -6.07 -3.64
C ALA A 229 -14.30 -5.89 -3.29
N ILE A 230 -13.88 -6.26 -2.08
CA ILE A 230 -12.46 -6.18 -1.66
C ILE A 230 -11.61 -7.10 -2.53
N ALA A 231 -12.03 -8.33 -2.77
CA ALA A 231 -11.27 -9.30 -3.54
C ALA A 231 -11.19 -8.94 -5.03
N ALA A 232 -12.33 -8.72 -5.67
CA ALA A 232 -12.40 -8.50 -7.11
C ALA A 232 -11.95 -7.08 -7.51
N LEU A 233 -12.48 -6.06 -6.83
CA LEU A 233 -12.24 -4.67 -7.21
C LEU A 233 -10.98 -4.13 -6.54
N CYS A 234 -10.91 -4.19 -5.20
CA CYS A 234 -9.84 -3.53 -4.44
C CYS A 234 -8.53 -4.35 -4.39
N THR A 235 -8.52 -5.57 -4.91
CA THR A 235 -7.31 -6.40 -4.98
C THR A 235 -7.01 -6.82 -6.42
N ALA A 236 -7.80 -7.67 -7.05
CA ALA A 236 -7.49 -8.20 -8.37
C ALA A 236 -7.48 -7.10 -9.46
N LEU A 237 -8.56 -6.34 -9.61
CA LEU A 237 -8.64 -5.24 -10.57
C LEU A 237 -7.65 -4.12 -10.23
N ALA A 238 -7.52 -3.78 -8.95
CA ALA A 238 -6.60 -2.75 -8.50
C ALA A 238 -5.14 -3.05 -8.88
N TYR A 239 -4.69 -4.31 -8.82
CA TYR A 239 -3.36 -4.69 -9.29
C TYR A 239 -3.19 -4.44 -10.79
N VAL A 240 -4.18 -4.76 -11.61
CA VAL A 240 -4.13 -4.51 -13.05
C VAL A 240 -4.03 -3.00 -13.33
N VAL A 241 -4.84 -2.19 -12.64
CA VAL A 241 -4.82 -0.72 -12.78
C VAL A 241 -3.49 -0.16 -12.30
N TYR A 242 -3.01 -0.58 -11.13
CA TYR A 242 -1.73 -0.18 -10.56
C TYR A 242 -0.56 -0.41 -11.52
N PHE A 243 -0.46 -1.62 -12.09
CA PHE A 243 0.63 -1.93 -13.00
C PHE A 243 0.52 -1.18 -14.35
N ARG A 244 -0.70 -0.87 -14.81
CA ARG A 244 -0.88 0.00 -15.99
C ARG A 244 -0.39 1.43 -15.74
N ILE A 245 -0.67 2.00 -14.56
CA ILE A 245 -0.17 3.33 -14.20
C ILE A 245 1.35 3.27 -14.04
N LEU A 246 1.87 2.24 -13.36
CA LEU A 246 3.29 2.08 -13.12
C LEU A 246 4.09 2.01 -14.43
N SER A 247 3.58 1.29 -15.44
CA SER A 247 4.24 1.16 -16.75
C SER A 247 4.10 2.41 -17.63
N GLY A 248 3.00 3.16 -17.52
CA GLY A 248 2.74 4.35 -18.33
C GLY A 248 3.26 5.64 -17.71
N ALA A 249 2.80 5.96 -16.50
CA ALA A 249 3.09 7.20 -15.79
C ALA A 249 4.30 7.14 -14.87
N GLY A 250 4.80 5.94 -14.57
CA GLY A 250 5.98 5.73 -13.71
C GLY A 250 5.68 5.72 -12.21
N ALA A 251 6.66 5.28 -11.42
CA ALA A 251 6.51 5.02 -9.98
C ALA A 251 6.16 6.28 -9.18
N THR A 252 6.76 7.43 -9.51
CA THR A 252 6.50 8.70 -8.78
C THR A 252 5.04 9.14 -8.88
N ASN A 253 4.41 8.96 -10.05
CA ASN A 253 3.02 9.35 -10.24
C ASN A 253 2.06 8.36 -9.58
N VAL A 254 2.38 7.07 -9.56
CA VAL A 254 1.62 6.06 -8.81
C VAL A 254 1.57 6.38 -7.32
N LEU A 255 2.64 6.92 -6.74
CA LEU A 255 2.68 7.27 -5.30
C LEU A 255 1.61 8.28 -4.89
N LEU A 256 1.05 9.06 -5.82
CA LEU A 256 -0.08 9.95 -5.52
C LEU A 256 -1.31 9.20 -4.98
N VAL A 257 -1.47 7.95 -5.33
CA VAL A 257 -2.57 7.13 -4.79
C VAL A 257 -2.53 7.03 -3.27
N THR A 258 -1.34 7.07 -2.67
CA THR A 258 -1.19 7.00 -1.20
C THR A 258 -1.77 8.21 -0.48
N LEU A 259 -1.92 9.34 -1.17
CA LEU A 259 -2.59 10.54 -0.66
C LEU A 259 -4.08 10.56 -1.00
N LEU A 260 -4.45 10.06 -2.18
CA LEU A 260 -5.83 10.10 -2.66
C LEU A 260 -6.70 8.98 -2.03
N ALA A 261 -6.13 7.80 -1.77
CA ALA A 261 -6.87 6.70 -1.17
C ALA A 261 -7.39 7.02 0.25
N PRO A 262 -6.62 7.64 1.17
CA PRO A 262 -7.17 8.09 2.45
C PRO A 262 -8.31 9.10 2.31
N ALA A 263 -8.21 10.05 1.39
CA ALA A 263 -9.29 11.00 1.14
C ALA A 263 -10.58 10.27 0.72
N THR A 264 -10.47 9.30 -0.19
CA THR A 264 -11.60 8.44 -0.58
C THR A 264 -12.16 7.66 0.60
N SER A 265 -11.30 7.03 1.41
CA SER A 265 -11.73 6.26 2.59
C SER A 265 -12.46 7.12 3.61
N VAL A 266 -11.95 8.33 3.88
CA VAL A 266 -12.57 9.29 4.80
C VAL A 266 -13.96 9.69 4.30
N VAL A 267 -14.10 10.00 3.02
CA VAL A 267 -15.39 10.37 2.43
C VAL A 267 -16.39 9.20 2.50
N LEU A 268 -15.98 8.00 2.11
CA LEU A 268 -16.84 6.81 2.17
C LEU A 268 -17.21 6.44 3.61
N GLY A 269 -16.27 6.52 4.55
CA GLY A 269 -16.49 6.27 5.97
C GLY A 269 -17.50 7.28 6.56
N ALA A 270 -17.35 8.56 6.24
CA ALA A 270 -18.25 9.61 6.70
C ALA A 270 -19.69 9.45 6.12
N LEU A 271 -19.80 9.17 4.82
CA LEU A 271 -21.09 9.09 4.14
C LEU A 271 -21.88 7.83 4.47
N PHE A 272 -21.23 6.67 4.56
CA PHE A 272 -21.90 5.37 4.64
C PHE A 272 -21.73 4.65 5.97
N LEU A 273 -20.64 4.92 6.71
CA LEU A 273 -20.39 4.31 8.04
C LEU A 273 -20.65 5.30 9.17
N HIS A 274 -21.03 6.56 8.84
CA HIS A 274 -21.26 7.65 9.80
C HIS A 274 -20.03 7.92 10.68
N GLU A 275 -18.82 7.65 10.17
CA GLU A 275 -17.58 7.91 10.86
C GLU A 275 -17.31 9.40 10.99
N ARG A 276 -16.81 9.82 12.16
CA ARG A 276 -16.38 11.19 12.40
C ARG A 276 -14.91 11.20 12.78
N LEU A 277 -14.09 11.79 11.93
CA LEU A 277 -12.69 12.02 12.24
C LEU A 277 -12.53 13.24 13.16
N LEU A 278 -11.60 13.13 14.10
CA LEU A 278 -11.23 14.25 14.94
C LEU A 278 -10.42 15.27 14.12
N PRO A 279 -10.56 16.58 14.39
CA PRO A 279 -9.77 17.61 13.69
C PRO A 279 -8.26 17.34 13.72
N ARG A 280 -7.73 16.77 14.82
CA ARG A 280 -6.32 16.38 14.93
C ARG A 280 -5.90 15.34 13.90
N GLN A 281 -6.80 14.39 13.55
CA GLN A 281 -6.51 13.35 12.57
C GLN A 281 -6.41 13.94 11.16
N LEU A 282 -7.26 14.92 10.84
CA LEU A 282 -7.18 15.65 9.58
C LEU A 282 -5.91 16.51 9.49
N LEU A 283 -5.54 17.19 10.59
CA LEU A 283 -4.28 17.95 10.64
C LEU A 283 -3.06 17.04 10.50
N GLY A 284 -3.06 15.89 11.18
CA GLY A 284 -1.99 14.90 11.04
C GLY A 284 -1.90 14.35 9.62
N PHE A 285 -3.03 14.10 8.96
CA PHE A 285 -3.06 13.70 7.55
C PHE A 285 -2.47 14.79 6.63
N ALA A 286 -2.80 16.06 6.87
CA ALA A 286 -2.21 17.17 6.13
C ALA A 286 -0.67 17.23 6.30
N LEU A 287 -0.15 16.99 7.51
CA LEU A 287 1.29 16.91 7.75
C LEU A 287 1.94 15.72 7.02
N ILE A 288 1.29 14.56 7.00
CA ILE A 288 1.75 13.40 6.22
C ILE A 288 1.82 13.77 4.74
N ALA A 289 0.77 14.42 4.21
CA ALA A 289 0.71 14.85 2.81
C ALA A 289 1.82 15.85 2.46
N ILE A 290 2.08 16.82 3.32
CA ILE A 290 3.19 17.78 3.18
C ILE A 290 4.53 17.03 3.18
N GLY A 291 4.74 16.11 4.13
CA GLY A 291 5.94 15.29 4.20
C GLY A 291 6.20 14.51 2.92
N LEU A 292 5.16 13.89 2.36
CA LEU A 292 5.25 13.17 1.08
C LEU A 292 5.53 14.10 -0.12
N ALA A 293 4.97 15.31 -0.13
CA ALA A 293 5.25 16.32 -1.16
C ALA A 293 6.71 16.83 -1.11
N PHE A 294 7.35 16.82 0.07
CA PHE A 294 8.79 17.06 0.19
C PHE A 294 9.61 15.88 -0.33
N ILE A 295 9.21 14.64 -0.03
CA ILE A 295 9.93 13.42 -0.42
C ILE A 295 9.92 13.25 -1.95
N ASP A 296 8.79 13.48 -2.62
CA ASP A 296 8.66 13.33 -4.07
C ASP A 296 9.24 14.50 -4.87
N GLY A 297 9.68 15.55 -4.17
CA GLY A 297 10.34 16.72 -4.75
C GLY A 297 9.41 17.75 -5.37
N ARG A 298 8.08 17.59 -5.28
CA ARG A 298 7.12 18.59 -5.81
C ARG A 298 7.19 19.89 -5.06
N LEU A 299 7.13 19.82 -3.73
CA LEU A 299 7.17 21.00 -2.87
C LEU A 299 8.53 21.72 -2.93
N PRO A 300 9.69 21.03 -2.84
CA PRO A 300 10.98 21.67 -3.06
C PRO A 300 11.12 22.38 -4.41
N ARG A 301 10.61 21.77 -5.49
CA ARG A 301 10.64 22.40 -6.83
C ARG A 301 9.75 23.65 -6.89
N ALA A 302 8.57 23.60 -6.25
CA ALA A 302 7.66 24.77 -6.21
C ALA A 302 8.22 25.93 -5.38
N LEU A 303 8.91 25.64 -4.26
CA LEU A 303 9.42 26.65 -3.34
C LEU A 303 10.80 27.19 -3.74
N PHE A 304 11.68 26.36 -4.28
CA PHE A 304 13.10 26.68 -4.47
C PHE A 304 13.54 26.64 -5.95
N GLY A 305 12.62 26.39 -6.89
CA GLY A 305 12.91 26.22 -8.31
C GLY A 305 13.64 24.89 -8.60
N ALA A 306 14.10 24.71 -9.85
CA ALA A 306 14.88 23.55 -10.26
C ALA A 306 16.26 23.58 -9.56
N ASN A 307 16.43 22.88 -8.45
CA ASN A 307 17.68 22.82 -7.71
C ASN A 307 18.56 21.72 -8.33
N PRO A 308 19.82 22.05 -8.76
CA PRO A 308 20.76 21.06 -9.32
C PRO A 308 21.08 19.88 -8.38
N ASN A 309 20.90 20.04 -7.07
CA ASN A 309 21.06 18.97 -6.07
C ASN A 309 19.89 17.98 -6.01
N LEU A 310 18.83 18.15 -6.80
CA LEU A 310 17.70 17.23 -6.97
C LEU A 310 17.87 16.33 -8.21
N THR A 311 18.86 16.59 -9.07
CA THR A 311 19.25 15.68 -10.15
C THR A 311 19.98 14.48 -9.55
N PRO A 312 19.66 13.23 -9.91
CA PRO A 312 20.48 12.10 -9.55
C PRO A 312 21.91 12.37 -10.05
N HIS A 313 22.87 12.14 -9.17
CA HIS A 313 24.31 12.24 -9.45
C HIS A 313 24.61 11.51 -10.76
N ASN A 314 24.89 12.28 -11.80
CA ASN A 314 25.27 11.77 -13.11
C ASN A 314 26.67 11.17 -12.93
N SER A 315 26.75 9.86 -12.80
CA SER A 315 28.01 9.14 -12.93
C SER A 315 28.57 9.50 -14.30
N GLN A 316 29.59 10.34 -14.32
CA GLN A 316 30.41 10.59 -15.50
C GLN A 316 30.94 9.21 -15.97
N VAL A 317 30.34 8.71 -17.02
CA VAL A 317 30.94 7.64 -17.79
C VAL A 317 32.21 8.24 -18.41
N PRO A 318 33.44 7.75 -18.11
CA PRO A 318 34.64 8.21 -18.81
C PRO A 318 34.44 7.92 -20.29
N THR A 319 34.48 8.95 -21.11
CA THR A 319 34.59 8.80 -22.56
C THR A 319 35.87 8.02 -22.87
N ALA A 320 35.69 6.79 -23.32
CA ALA A 320 36.78 6.01 -23.85
C ALA A 320 37.43 6.79 -25.02
N GLU A 321 38.67 7.22 -24.83
CA GLU A 321 39.54 7.72 -25.90
C GLU A 321 39.60 6.68 -27.00
N LYS A 322 39.30 7.08 -28.24
CA LYS A 322 39.56 6.30 -29.44
C LYS A 322 41.07 6.18 -29.61
N PRO A 323 41.62 4.97 -29.76
CA PRO A 323 43.00 4.83 -30.21
C PRO A 323 43.16 5.31 -31.66
N ARG A 324 44.25 6.05 -31.91
CA ARG A 324 44.68 6.49 -33.24
C ARG A 324 45.16 5.32 -34.09
#